data_91649576691700051d7d496523e2293f
#
_entry.id   91649576691700051d7d496523e2293f
#
_cell.length_a   1.000
_cell.length_b   1.000
_cell.length_c   1.000
_cell.angle_alpha   90.00
_cell.angle_beta   90.00
_cell.angle_gamma   90.00
#
_symmetry.space_group_name_H-M   'P 1'
#
loop_
_entity.id
_entity.type
_entity.pdbx_description
1 polymer ?
#
loop_
_entity_poly.entity_id
_entity_poly.type
_entity_poly.pdbx_seq_one_letter_code
_entity_poly.pdbx_strand_id
1 'polypeptide(L)' 'MRLAFKVPGSGYGGAMRILRNYHVKDGWLEDGTWACVIEIPAGMKGEIIGQIMKVSSQTEVKEM' A
#
# COMPACT_ATOMS: atom_id res chain seq x y z
N MET A 1 4.58 10.98 -7.52
CA MET A 1 5.50 9.86 -7.24
C MET A 1 4.72 8.56 -7.12
N ARG A 2 5.35 7.46 -7.41
CA ARG A 2 4.73 6.13 -7.27
C ARG A 2 5.35 5.37 -6.13
N LEU A 3 4.48 4.68 -5.38
CA LEU A 3 4.89 3.80 -4.29
C LEU A 3 4.31 2.41 -4.55
N ALA A 4 5.11 1.40 -4.26
CA ALA A 4 4.65 0.01 -4.29
C ALA A 4 4.55 -0.49 -2.86
N PHE A 5 3.42 -1.12 -2.54
CA PHE A 5 3.17 -1.70 -1.24
C PHE A 5 3.01 -3.20 -1.36
N LYS A 6 3.57 -3.93 -0.42
CA LYS A 6 3.30 -5.35 -0.23
C LYS A 6 2.63 -5.52 1.12
N VAL A 7 1.35 -5.83 1.11
CA VAL A 7 0.52 -5.89 2.32
C VAL A 7 0.18 -7.33 2.62
N PRO A 8 0.45 -7.83 3.83
CA PRO A 8 0.01 -9.18 4.22
C PRO A 8 -1.51 -9.30 4.04
N GLY A 9 -1.96 -10.49 3.66
CA GLY A 9 -3.39 -10.72 3.42
C GLY A 9 -4.28 -10.31 4.57
N SER A 10 -3.80 -10.45 5.81
CA SER A 10 -4.56 -10.05 6.99
C SER A 10 -4.80 -8.55 7.09
N GLY A 11 -3.97 -7.74 6.43
CA GLY A 11 -4.10 -6.27 6.43
C GLY A 11 -4.77 -5.71 5.18
N TYR A 12 -5.15 -6.56 4.23
CA TYR A 12 -5.69 -6.14 2.96
C TYR A 12 -6.88 -5.18 3.05
N GLY A 13 -7.87 -5.54 3.87
CA GLY A 13 -9.10 -4.76 3.94
C GLY A 13 -8.88 -3.32 4.38
N GLY A 14 -8.06 -3.12 5.41
CA GLY A 14 -7.73 -1.78 5.89
C GLY A 14 -6.85 -1.01 4.93
N ALA A 15 -5.84 -1.67 4.35
CA ALA A 15 -4.95 -1.03 3.40
C ALA A 15 -5.70 -0.62 2.12
N MET A 16 -6.58 -1.46 1.63
CA MET A 16 -7.36 -1.17 0.43
C MET A 16 -8.24 0.07 0.61
N ARG A 17 -8.83 0.25 1.79
CA ARG A 17 -9.64 1.43 2.07
C ARG A 17 -8.86 2.73 1.93
N ILE A 18 -7.58 2.71 2.32
CA ILE A 18 -6.70 3.87 2.24
C ILE A 18 -6.22 4.08 0.81
N LEU A 19 -5.81 3.01 0.15
CA LEU A 19 -5.10 3.10 -1.13
C LEU A 19 -6.01 3.16 -2.35
N ARG A 20 -7.28 2.80 -2.23
CA ARG A 20 -8.18 2.72 -3.38
C ARG A 20 -8.33 4.02 -4.17
N ASN A 21 -8.19 5.17 -3.50
CA ASN A 21 -8.33 6.48 -4.16
C ASN A 21 -7.10 6.87 -4.97
N TYR A 22 -5.98 6.17 -4.76
CA TYR A 22 -4.70 6.48 -5.40
C TYR A 22 -4.19 5.34 -6.26
N HIS A 23 -4.92 4.26 -6.29
CA HIS A 23 -4.54 3.00 -6.87
C HIS A 23 -4.32 3.11 -8.38
N VAL A 24 -3.17 2.62 -8.82
CA VAL A 24 -2.82 2.52 -10.24
C VAL A 24 -3.02 1.09 -10.73
N LYS A 25 -2.47 0.13 -9.98
CA LYS A 25 -2.67 -1.28 -10.25
C LYS A 25 -2.43 -2.09 -8.99
N ASP A 26 -2.98 -3.31 -8.94
CA ASP A 26 -2.78 -4.20 -7.83
C ASP A 26 -2.91 -5.65 -8.28
N GLY A 27 -2.52 -6.55 -7.40
CA GLY A 27 -2.65 -7.98 -7.64
C GLY A 27 -2.21 -8.76 -6.41
N TRP A 28 -2.55 -10.05 -6.39
CA TRP A 28 -2.17 -10.95 -5.31
C TRP A 28 -0.92 -11.74 -5.71
N LEU A 29 0.01 -11.88 -4.78
CA LEU A 29 1.19 -12.70 -4.96
C LEU A 29 0.89 -14.12 -4.50
N GLU A 30 1.73 -15.06 -4.91
CA GLU A 30 1.52 -16.49 -4.60
C GLU A 30 1.55 -16.79 -3.11
N ASP A 31 2.23 -15.98 -2.32
CA ASP A 31 2.35 -16.17 -0.88
C ASP A 31 1.19 -15.57 -0.08
N GLY A 32 0.14 -15.06 -0.76
CA GLY A 32 -0.99 -14.44 -0.10
C GLY A 32 -0.79 -12.96 0.22
N THR A 33 0.29 -12.36 -0.26
CA THR A 33 0.56 -10.94 -0.10
C THR A 33 -0.13 -10.14 -1.21
N TRP A 34 -0.74 -9.02 -0.83
CA TRP A 34 -1.36 -8.10 -1.80
C TRP A 34 -0.34 -7.04 -2.21
N ALA A 35 -0.09 -6.94 -3.50
CA ALA A 35 0.80 -5.93 -4.05
C ALA A 35 -0.03 -4.81 -4.67
N CYS A 36 0.28 -3.56 -4.33
CA CYS A 36 -0.46 -2.41 -4.84
C CYS A 36 0.51 -1.29 -5.21
N VAL A 37 0.30 -0.71 -6.37
CA VAL A 37 1.04 0.49 -6.80
C VAL A 37 0.09 1.66 -6.79
N ILE A 38 0.52 2.75 -6.16
CA ILE A 38 -0.26 3.98 -6.08
C ILE A 38 0.54 5.14 -6.65
N GLU A 39 -0.18 6.18 -7.04
CA GLU A 39 0.43 7.44 -7.46
C GLU A 39 -0.12 8.57 -6.60
N ILE A 40 0.78 9.33 -5.98
CA ILE A 40 0.43 10.40 -5.04
C ILE A 40 1.39 11.57 -5.22
N PRO A 41 0.97 12.79 -4.80
CA PRO A 41 1.92 13.89 -4.64
C PRO A 41 2.98 13.54 -3.61
N ALA A 42 4.23 13.97 -3.85
CA ALA A 42 5.34 13.65 -2.95
C ALA A 42 5.08 14.08 -1.51
N GLY A 43 4.36 15.18 -1.29
CA GLY A 43 4.04 15.66 0.04
C GLY A 43 3.11 14.76 0.85
N MET A 44 2.45 13.79 0.21
CA MET A 44 1.55 12.86 0.90
C MET A 44 2.24 11.55 1.30
N LYS A 45 3.48 11.35 0.89
CA LYS A 45 4.18 10.09 1.13
C LYS A 45 4.17 9.66 2.59
N GLY A 46 4.62 10.54 3.48
CA GLY A 46 4.71 10.21 4.90
C GLY A 46 3.36 9.92 5.53
N GLU A 47 2.35 10.68 5.17
CA GLU A 47 1.00 10.48 5.68
C GLU A 47 0.42 9.13 5.26
N ILE A 48 0.53 8.80 3.98
CA ILE A 48 0.00 7.54 3.46
C ILE A 48 0.74 6.35 4.08
N ILE A 49 2.07 6.40 4.12
CA ILE A 49 2.87 5.33 4.73
C ILE A 49 2.50 5.17 6.19
N GLY A 50 2.35 6.27 6.92
CA GLY A 50 1.97 6.23 8.34
C GLY A 50 0.62 5.57 8.55
N GLN A 51 -0.37 5.87 7.72
CA GLN A 51 -1.69 5.25 7.81
C GLN A 51 -1.63 3.75 7.53
N ILE A 52 -0.88 3.35 6.51
CA ILE A 52 -0.73 1.93 6.16
C ILE A 52 -0.03 1.17 7.27
N MET A 53 1.01 1.73 7.87
CA MET A 53 1.73 1.07 8.96
C MET A 53 0.87 0.91 10.21
N LYS A 54 -0.11 1.78 10.45
CA LYS A 54 -1.06 1.60 11.54
C LYS A 54 -2.01 0.43 11.29
N VAL A 55 -2.34 0.18 10.04
CA VAL A 55 -3.22 -0.94 9.66
C VAL A 55 -2.44 -2.24 9.67
N SER A 56 -1.23 -2.24 9.14
CA SER A 56 -0.40 -3.43 9.05
C SER A 56 1.07 -3.04 9.13
N SER A 57 1.67 -3.21 10.30
CA SER A 57 3.07 -2.84 10.53
C SER A 57 4.07 -3.68 9.74
N GLN A 58 3.62 -4.80 9.18
CA GLN A 58 4.48 -5.69 8.39
C GLN A 58 4.46 -5.36 6.89
N THR A 59 3.73 -4.33 6.51
CA THR A 59 3.68 -3.89 5.12
C THR A 59 5.05 -3.40 4.66
N GLU A 60 5.47 -3.84 3.48
CA GLU A 60 6.68 -3.33 2.84
C GLU A 60 6.32 -2.22 1.88
N VAL A 61 7.13 -1.17 1.86
CA VAL A 61 6.93 -0.01 0.99
C VAL A 61 8.20 0.20 0.18
N LYS A 62 8.02 0.39 -1.13
CA LYS A 62 9.14 0.69 -2.02
C LYS A 62 8.78 1.88 -2.87
N GLU A 63 9.67 2.86 -2.93
CA GLU A 63 9.53 4.00 -3.83
C GLU A 63 9.98 3.61 -5.23
N MET A 64 9.16 3.92 -6.21
CA MET A 64 9.43 3.56 -7.61
C MET A 64 9.93 4.75 -8.42
#